data_2838d320dbbcd0aec561c2e826437281
#
_entry.id   2838d320dbbcd0aec561c2e826437281
#
_cell.length_a   1.000
_cell.length_b   1.000
_cell.length_c   1.000
_cell.angle_alpha   90.00
_cell.angle_beta   90.00
_cell.angle_gamma   90.00
#
_symmetry.space_group_name_H-M   'P 1'
#
loop_
_entity.id
_entity.type
_entity.pdbx_description
1 polymer ?
#
loop_
_entity_poly.entity_id
_entity_poly.type
_entity_poly.pdbx_seq_one_letter_code
_entity_poly.pdbx_strand_id
1 'polypeptide(L)'
;FLQGMGANLGFTYAFSTVPAEVITGTDIVTQAQVLTDPNTGQRFQVPGLQPTPIHPWLTLITSMFMHGGWGHLLGNMLFLWIFGDNIENRLGHTRYLIFYLLCGILASLSHVMSTYLMAQSTIIPSLGASGAISGVMGAYLILFPRRKVNVLLLRFIVAVPALVALGFWIGFQVISGLSMFNGESDGVAYAAHIGGFIAGM
;
A
#
# COMPACT_ATOMS: atom_id res chain seq x y z
N PHE A 1 -17.40 12.49 1.57
CA PHE A 1 -16.42 11.40 1.46
C PHE A 1 -16.90 10.22 2.30
N LEU A 2 -17.32 9.10 1.66
CA LEU A 2 -17.94 7.94 2.36
C LEU A 2 -17.00 7.31 3.39
N GLN A 3 -15.70 7.30 3.10
CA GLN A 3 -14.67 6.77 3.99
C GLN A 3 -14.44 7.65 5.24
N GLY A 4 -14.76 8.96 5.19
CA GLY A 4 -14.58 9.89 6.32
C GLY A 4 -13.13 10.09 6.76
N MET A 5 -12.14 9.69 5.94
CA MET A 5 -10.68 9.81 6.20
C MET A 5 -10.27 9.38 7.61
N GLY A 6 -10.63 8.15 7.95
CA GLY A 6 -10.35 7.53 9.25
C GLY A 6 -11.50 7.62 10.26
N ALA A 7 -12.53 8.44 10.00
CA ALA A 7 -13.69 8.52 10.88
C ALA A 7 -14.71 7.38 10.64
N ASN A 8 -14.74 6.80 9.43
CA ASN A 8 -15.61 5.66 9.08
C ASN A 8 -14.77 4.41 8.82
N LEU A 9 -14.22 3.82 9.87
CA LEU A 9 -13.41 2.61 9.79
C LEU A 9 -14.20 1.41 9.30
N GLY A 10 -15.48 1.32 9.63
CA GLY A 10 -16.37 0.25 9.14
C GLY A 10 -16.42 0.22 7.61
N PHE A 11 -16.70 1.36 6.97
CA PHE A 11 -16.66 1.46 5.51
C PHE A 11 -15.27 1.18 4.95
N THR A 12 -14.23 1.74 5.57
CA THR A 12 -12.85 1.54 5.12
C THR A 12 -12.46 0.07 5.11
N TYR A 13 -12.76 -0.67 6.19
CA TYR A 13 -12.39 -2.08 6.31
C TYR A 13 -13.24 -2.98 5.41
N ALA A 14 -14.53 -2.67 5.21
CA ALA A 14 -15.41 -3.41 4.30
C ALA A 14 -14.93 -3.42 2.84
N PHE A 15 -14.10 -2.45 2.43
CA PHE A 15 -13.55 -2.35 1.07
C PHE A 15 -12.02 -2.51 1.02
N SER A 16 -11.38 -2.84 2.15
CA SER A 16 -9.95 -3.13 2.23
C SER A 16 -9.65 -4.60 1.93
N THR A 17 -8.44 -4.89 1.50
CA THR A 17 -8.01 -6.28 1.27
C THR A 17 -7.69 -6.95 2.60
N VAL A 18 -8.44 -7.97 2.96
CA VAL A 18 -8.15 -8.85 4.10
C VAL A 18 -7.55 -10.15 3.55
N PRO A 19 -6.27 -10.47 3.87
CA PRO A 19 -5.60 -11.64 3.31
C PRO A 19 -6.39 -12.95 3.47
N ALA A 20 -6.95 -13.21 4.65
CA ALA A 20 -7.74 -14.41 4.92
C ALA A 20 -8.98 -14.52 4.01
N GLU A 21 -9.67 -13.42 3.74
CA GLU A 21 -10.84 -13.40 2.85
C GLU A 21 -10.45 -13.67 1.39
N VAL A 22 -9.33 -13.11 0.93
CA VAL A 22 -8.84 -13.38 -0.43
C VAL A 22 -8.44 -14.85 -0.59
N ILE A 23 -7.78 -15.43 0.43
CA ILE A 23 -7.33 -16.84 0.41
C ILE A 23 -8.52 -17.81 0.44
N THR A 24 -9.53 -17.54 1.29
CA THR A 24 -10.66 -18.43 1.47
C THR A 24 -11.80 -18.17 0.48
N GLY A 25 -11.85 -16.98 -0.12
CA GLY A 25 -12.95 -16.52 -0.96
C GLY A 25 -14.23 -16.22 -0.16
N THR A 26 -14.14 -16.14 1.16
CA THR A 26 -15.29 -15.94 2.06
C THR A 26 -15.12 -14.70 2.92
N ASP A 27 -16.23 -13.99 3.15
CA ASP A 27 -16.29 -12.83 4.04
C ASP A 27 -16.05 -13.23 5.49
N ILE A 28 -15.31 -12.44 6.24
CA ILE A 28 -14.94 -12.67 7.63
C ILE A 28 -15.37 -11.46 8.47
N VAL A 29 -16.28 -11.69 9.40
CA VAL A 29 -16.72 -10.66 10.34
C VAL A 29 -16.15 -10.95 11.71
N THR A 30 -15.52 -9.94 12.34
CA THR A 30 -14.98 -10.08 13.69
C THR A 30 -15.55 -8.99 14.62
N GLN A 31 -15.56 -9.26 15.91
CA GLN A 31 -15.97 -8.25 16.88
C GLN A 31 -14.82 -7.26 17.17
N ALA A 32 -15.18 -6.05 17.56
CA ALA A 32 -14.21 -5.08 18.05
C ALA A 32 -13.49 -5.61 19.30
N GLN A 33 -12.19 -5.38 19.37
CA GLN A 33 -11.34 -5.80 20.46
C GLN A 33 -10.72 -4.58 21.15
N VAL A 34 -10.54 -4.68 22.46
CA VAL A 34 -9.78 -3.70 23.22
C VAL A 34 -8.37 -4.26 23.42
N LEU A 35 -7.40 -3.62 22.80
CA LEU A 35 -5.99 -3.95 22.99
C LEU A 35 -5.39 -2.99 24.01
N THR A 36 -4.45 -3.49 24.78
CA THR A 36 -3.67 -2.68 25.72
C THR A 36 -2.23 -2.64 25.22
N ASP A 37 -1.70 -1.45 25.01
CA ASP A 37 -0.28 -1.27 24.69
C ASP A 37 0.56 -1.78 25.86
N PRO A 38 1.42 -2.78 25.65
CA PRO A 38 2.23 -3.36 26.73
C PRO A 38 3.26 -2.38 27.31
N ASN A 39 3.65 -1.35 26.57
CA ASN A 39 4.67 -0.39 26.99
C ASN A 39 4.07 0.81 27.74
N THR A 40 2.88 1.26 27.33
CA THR A 40 2.25 2.47 27.88
C THR A 40 1.05 2.16 28.80
N GLY A 41 0.51 0.94 28.74
CA GLY A 41 -0.72 0.54 29.44
C GLY A 41 -1.99 1.21 28.88
N GLN A 42 -1.89 1.97 27.80
CA GLN A 42 -3.04 2.60 27.15
C GLN A 42 -3.94 1.56 26.48
N ARG A 43 -5.24 1.72 26.65
CA ARG A 43 -6.24 0.90 25.99
C ARG A 43 -6.73 1.61 24.74
N PHE A 44 -6.73 0.90 23.62
CA PHE A 44 -7.32 1.37 22.36
C PHE A 44 -8.25 0.30 21.78
N GLN A 45 -9.35 0.75 21.23
CA GLN A 45 -10.32 -0.12 20.59
C GLN A 45 -9.92 -0.32 19.12
N VAL A 46 -9.69 -1.58 18.75
CA VAL A 46 -9.53 -1.98 17.36
C VAL A 46 -10.90 -2.41 16.85
N PRO A 47 -11.45 -1.74 15.84
CA PRO A 47 -12.73 -2.15 15.26
C PRO A 47 -12.61 -3.53 14.63
N GLY A 48 -13.66 -4.33 14.74
CA GLY A 48 -13.74 -5.61 14.05
C GLY A 48 -13.89 -5.45 12.55
N LEU A 49 -13.58 -6.52 11.81
CA LEU A 49 -13.87 -6.60 10.38
C LEU A 49 -15.39 -6.52 10.18
N GLN A 50 -15.79 -5.66 9.24
CA GLN A 50 -17.17 -5.43 8.87
C GLN A 50 -17.54 -6.31 7.66
N PRO A 51 -18.82 -6.66 7.47
CA PRO A 51 -19.22 -7.39 6.29
C PRO A 51 -18.76 -6.73 5.00
N THR A 52 -18.09 -7.49 4.15
CA THR A 52 -17.62 -7.03 2.84
C THR A 52 -18.77 -7.13 1.84
N PRO A 53 -19.31 -5.99 1.32
CA PRO A 53 -20.52 -6.00 0.49
C PRO A 53 -20.28 -6.46 -0.95
N ILE A 54 -19.05 -6.83 -1.28
CA ILE A 54 -18.59 -7.28 -2.59
C ILE A 54 -17.85 -8.61 -2.43
N HIS A 55 -17.59 -9.30 -3.54
CA HIS A 55 -16.76 -10.50 -3.47
C HIS A 55 -15.34 -10.16 -3.00
N PRO A 56 -14.72 -10.90 -2.04
CA PRO A 56 -13.42 -10.58 -1.46
C PRO A 56 -12.30 -10.29 -2.47
N TRP A 57 -12.29 -10.95 -3.61
CA TRP A 57 -11.32 -10.71 -4.67
C TRP A 57 -11.42 -9.30 -5.30
N LEU A 58 -12.58 -8.67 -5.24
CA LEU A 58 -12.74 -7.28 -5.71
C LEU A 58 -12.09 -6.27 -4.78
N THR A 59 -11.82 -6.67 -3.54
CA THR A 59 -11.11 -5.81 -2.58
C THR A 59 -9.67 -5.57 -2.99
N LEU A 60 -9.06 -6.44 -3.82
CA LEU A 60 -7.75 -6.19 -4.45
C LEU A 60 -7.73 -4.89 -5.27
N ILE A 61 -8.90 -4.46 -5.77
CA ILE A 61 -9.04 -3.20 -6.52
C ILE A 61 -9.55 -2.09 -5.59
N THR A 62 -10.61 -2.34 -4.82
CA THR A 62 -11.22 -1.26 -4.01
C THR A 62 -10.29 -0.77 -2.92
N SER A 63 -9.46 -1.63 -2.34
CA SER A 63 -8.47 -1.25 -1.33
C SER A 63 -7.49 -0.17 -1.79
N MET A 64 -7.16 -0.11 -3.10
CA MET A 64 -6.30 0.94 -3.65
C MET A 64 -6.87 2.35 -3.46
N PHE A 65 -8.20 2.47 -3.30
CA PHE A 65 -8.90 3.73 -3.12
C PHE A 65 -9.25 4.02 -1.66
N MET A 66 -8.95 3.08 -0.75
CA MET A 66 -9.11 3.26 0.68
C MET A 66 -7.83 3.83 1.30
N HIS A 67 -7.98 4.74 2.27
CA HIS A 67 -6.84 5.37 2.95
C HIS A 67 -7.12 5.51 4.44
N GLY A 68 -6.13 5.27 5.27
CA GLY A 68 -6.24 5.34 6.74
C GLY A 68 -6.37 6.75 7.30
N GLY A 69 -6.14 7.80 6.49
CA GLY A 69 -6.25 9.19 6.89
C GLY A 69 -5.71 10.16 5.84
N TRP A 70 -5.83 11.45 6.13
CA TRP A 70 -5.42 12.51 5.20
C TRP A 70 -3.93 12.48 4.84
N GLY A 71 -3.05 12.22 5.80
CA GLY A 71 -1.61 12.11 5.53
C GLY A 71 -1.28 10.97 4.57
N HIS A 72 -1.95 9.82 4.74
CA HIS A 72 -1.81 8.67 3.85
C HIS A 72 -2.29 8.98 2.43
N LEU A 73 -3.47 9.61 2.29
CA LEU A 73 -3.99 10.04 0.99
C LEU A 73 -3.06 11.05 0.31
N LEU A 74 -2.72 12.13 1.01
CA LEU A 74 -1.89 13.20 0.44
C LEU A 74 -0.49 12.71 0.06
N GLY A 75 0.11 11.83 0.86
CA GLY A 75 1.37 11.18 0.52
C GLY A 75 1.27 10.37 -0.77
N ASN A 76 0.25 9.53 -0.90
CA ASN A 76 -0.01 8.78 -2.13
C ASN A 76 -0.22 9.70 -3.34
N MET A 77 -1.02 10.74 -3.21
CA MET A 77 -1.27 11.69 -4.31
C MET A 77 -0.02 12.44 -4.71
N LEU A 78 0.85 12.80 -3.77
CA LEU A 78 2.13 13.45 -4.05
C LEU A 78 3.04 12.55 -4.91
N PHE A 79 3.20 11.29 -4.52
CA PHE A 79 4.02 10.34 -5.29
C PHE A 79 3.41 10.05 -6.66
N LEU A 80 2.09 9.86 -6.72
CA LEU A 80 1.38 9.66 -7.98
C LEU A 80 1.56 10.87 -8.92
N TRP A 81 1.50 12.08 -8.41
CA TRP A 81 1.72 13.30 -9.19
C TRP A 81 3.15 13.41 -9.70
N ILE A 82 4.16 13.14 -8.86
CA ILE A 82 5.57 13.26 -9.26
C ILE A 82 5.96 12.25 -10.35
N PHE A 83 5.52 11.00 -10.20
CA PHE A 83 5.96 9.90 -11.06
C PHE A 83 4.92 9.52 -12.11
N GLY A 84 3.62 9.62 -11.79
CA GLY A 84 2.51 9.13 -12.62
C GLY A 84 2.38 9.86 -13.94
N ASP A 85 2.43 11.20 -13.92
CA ASP A 85 2.32 12.03 -15.12
C ASP A 85 3.29 11.61 -16.23
N ASN A 86 4.54 11.33 -15.87
CA ASN A 86 5.56 10.92 -16.85
C ASN A 86 5.28 9.56 -17.48
N ILE A 87 4.73 8.61 -16.70
CA ILE A 87 4.37 7.27 -17.19
C ILE A 87 3.10 7.35 -18.00
N GLU A 88 2.11 8.13 -17.55
CA GLU A 88 0.87 8.35 -18.27
C GLU A 88 1.10 8.99 -19.64
N ASN A 89 1.96 10.02 -19.71
CA ASN A 89 2.37 10.64 -20.98
C ASN A 89 3.06 9.65 -21.93
N ARG A 90 3.74 8.63 -21.40
CA ARG A 90 4.41 7.60 -22.20
C ARG A 90 3.47 6.52 -22.71
N LEU A 91 2.52 6.10 -21.89
CA LEU A 91 1.58 5.01 -22.17
C LEU A 91 0.27 5.48 -22.84
N GLY A 92 -0.14 6.72 -22.56
CA GLY A 92 -1.47 7.24 -22.81
C GLY A 92 -2.46 6.81 -21.72
N HIS A 93 -3.55 7.57 -21.55
CA HIS A 93 -4.48 7.48 -20.42
C HIS A 93 -5.03 6.07 -20.17
N THR A 94 -5.56 5.42 -21.21
CA THR A 94 -6.21 4.10 -21.05
C THR A 94 -5.20 3.01 -20.63
N ARG A 95 -4.04 2.96 -21.29
CA ARG A 95 -3.00 1.97 -20.96
C ARG A 95 -2.41 2.24 -19.57
N TYR A 96 -2.26 3.51 -19.20
CA TYR A 96 -1.80 3.88 -17.86
C TYR A 96 -2.77 3.43 -16.78
N LEU A 97 -4.09 3.63 -16.98
CA LEU A 97 -5.09 3.14 -16.03
C LEU A 97 -5.02 1.62 -15.87
N ILE A 98 -4.96 0.88 -16.98
CA ILE A 98 -4.83 -0.59 -16.93
C ILE A 98 -3.54 -1.00 -16.21
N PHE A 99 -2.42 -0.39 -16.55
CA PHE A 99 -1.12 -0.61 -15.92
C PHE A 99 -1.17 -0.36 -14.41
N TYR A 100 -1.74 0.77 -14.00
CA TYR A 100 -1.90 1.13 -12.58
C TYR A 100 -2.71 0.09 -11.81
N LEU A 101 -3.86 -0.31 -12.36
CA LEU A 101 -4.73 -1.31 -11.71
C LEU A 101 -4.04 -2.69 -11.63
N LEU A 102 -3.36 -3.11 -12.69
CA LEU A 102 -2.62 -4.38 -12.69
C LEU A 102 -1.48 -4.38 -11.66
N CYS A 103 -0.69 -3.31 -11.60
CA CYS A 103 0.36 -3.16 -10.58
C CYS A 103 -0.22 -3.22 -9.16
N GLY A 104 -1.37 -2.58 -8.93
CA GLY A 104 -2.02 -2.61 -7.62
C GLY A 104 -2.57 -3.98 -7.25
N ILE A 105 -3.17 -4.71 -8.19
CA ILE A 105 -3.62 -6.10 -7.96
C ILE A 105 -2.42 -6.99 -7.61
N LEU A 106 -1.34 -6.92 -8.38
CA LEU A 106 -0.13 -7.71 -8.15
C LEU A 106 0.55 -7.34 -6.81
N ALA A 107 0.54 -6.06 -6.45
CA ALA A 107 1.01 -5.59 -5.15
C ALA A 107 0.20 -6.19 -3.99
N SER A 108 -1.13 -6.13 -4.09
CA SER A 108 -2.03 -6.70 -3.07
C SER A 108 -1.86 -8.21 -2.96
N LEU A 109 -1.73 -8.93 -4.08
CA LEU A 109 -1.46 -10.37 -4.09
C LEU A 109 -0.09 -10.70 -3.47
N SER A 110 0.94 -9.88 -3.72
CA SER A 110 2.25 -10.03 -3.09
C SER A 110 2.17 -9.89 -1.57
N HIS A 111 1.34 -8.95 -1.08
CA HIS A 111 1.09 -8.81 0.36
C HIS A 111 0.35 -10.02 0.93
N VAL A 112 -0.75 -10.46 0.31
CA VAL A 112 -1.51 -11.64 0.73
C VAL A 112 -0.61 -12.87 0.80
N MET A 113 0.22 -13.10 -0.23
CA MET A 113 1.15 -14.21 -0.29
C MET A 113 2.21 -14.13 0.81
N SER A 114 2.82 -12.96 1.02
CA SER A 114 3.85 -12.79 2.05
C SER A 114 3.27 -12.99 3.46
N THR A 115 2.09 -12.47 3.73
CA THR A 115 1.38 -12.64 5.01
C THR A 115 1.14 -14.12 5.30
N TYR A 116 0.69 -14.88 4.28
CA TYR A 116 0.48 -16.32 4.40
C TYR A 116 1.80 -17.09 4.65
N LEU A 117 2.82 -16.84 3.83
CA LEU A 117 4.10 -17.54 3.91
C LEU A 117 4.88 -17.23 5.19
N MET A 118 4.75 -16.02 5.72
CA MET A 118 5.42 -15.59 6.95
C MET A 118 4.61 -15.88 8.22
N ALA A 119 3.47 -16.58 8.10
CA ALA A 119 2.57 -16.88 9.22
C ALA A 119 2.17 -15.64 10.02
N GLN A 120 2.03 -14.50 9.35
CA GLN A 120 1.56 -13.25 9.95
C GLN A 120 0.04 -13.27 10.12
N SER A 121 -0.50 -12.29 10.85
CA SER A 121 -1.94 -12.16 11.02
C SER A 121 -2.64 -11.89 9.68
N THR A 122 -3.42 -12.84 9.19
CA THR A 122 -4.14 -12.74 7.91
C THR A 122 -5.45 -11.96 7.99
N ILE A 123 -5.84 -11.51 9.18
CA ILE A 123 -7.07 -10.75 9.43
C ILE A 123 -6.83 -9.23 9.52
N ILE A 124 -5.59 -8.75 9.30
CA ILE A 124 -5.29 -7.32 9.30
C ILE A 124 -5.60 -6.75 7.92
N PRO A 125 -6.52 -5.76 7.81
CA PRO A 125 -6.86 -5.15 6.53
C PRO A 125 -5.69 -4.37 5.94
N SER A 126 -5.41 -4.56 4.65
CA SER A 126 -4.46 -3.78 3.86
C SER A 126 -5.20 -2.82 2.94
N LEU A 127 -4.72 -1.59 2.84
CA LEU A 127 -5.36 -0.52 2.07
C LEU A 127 -4.35 0.54 1.60
N GLY A 128 -4.70 1.25 0.55
CA GLY A 128 -3.91 2.35 0.02
C GLY A 128 -3.46 2.15 -1.43
N ALA A 129 -3.29 3.26 -2.13
CA ALA A 129 -2.81 3.31 -3.51
C ALA A 129 -1.32 2.95 -3.64
N SER A 130 -0.59 2.89 -2.54
CA SER A 130 0.89 2.86 -2.52
C SER A 130 1.50 1.66 -3.24
N GLY A 131 0.83 0.50 -3.25
CA GLY A 131 1.27 -0.66 -4.03
C GLY A 131 1.24 -0.40 -5.54
N ALA A 132 0.15 0.16 -6.05
CA ALA A 132 0.03 0.55 -7.46
C ALA A 132 1.03 1.68 -7.82
N ILE A 133 1.17 2.67 -6.94
CA ILE A 133 2.14 3.77 -7.09
C ILE A 133 3.58 3.25 -7.09
N SER A 134 3.87 2.22 -6.30
CA SER A 134 5.17 1.55 -6.33
C SER A 134 5.46 0.96 -7.72
N GLY A 135 4.44 0.40 -8.39
CA GLY A 135 4.55 -0.05 -9.78
C GLY A 135 4.86 1.10 -10.74
N VAL A 136 4.19 2.23 -10.57
CA VAL A 136 4.50 3.45 -11.35
C VAL A 136 5.95 3.89 -11.12
N MET A 137 6.45 3.83 -9.88
CA MET A 137 7.84 4.15 -9.55
C MET A 137 8.83 3.14 -10.15
N GLY A 138 8.48 1.85 -10.20
CA GLY A 138 9.27 0.82 -10.88
C GLY A 138 9.42 1.11 -12.38
N ALA A 139 8.30 1.39 -13.07
CA ALA A 139 8.32 1.81 -14.48
C ALA A 139 9.13 3.09 -14.68
N TYR A 140 8.99 4.07 -13.77
CA TYR A 140 9.75 5.31 -13.84
C TYR A 140 11.26 5.07 -13.75
N LEU A 141 11.68 4.16 -12.87
CA LEU A 141 13.09 3.81 -12.74
C LEU A 141 13.66 3.24 -14.03
N ILE A 142 12.92 2.38 -14.72
CA ILE A 142 13.36 1.78 -15.99
C ILE A 142 13.38 2.81 -17.12
N LEU A 143 12.33 3.62 -17.23
CA LEU A 143 12.17 4.54 -18.38
C LEU A 143 12.99 5.84 -18.21
N PHE A 144 13.20 6.29 -16.98
CA PHE A 144 13.79 7.60 -16.68
C PHE A 144 14.90 7.58 -15.59
N PRO A 145 15.85 6.61 -15.59
CA PRO A 145 16.78 6.39 -14.48
C PRO A 145 17.66 7.60 -14.16
N ARG A 146 17.98 8.40 -15.18
CA ARG A 146 18.87 9.58 -15.06
C ARG A 146 18.11 10.88 -14.85
N ARG A 147 16.78 10.87 -14.96
CA ARG A 147 15.98 12.08 -14.77
C ARG A 147 16.09 12.53 -13.32
N LYS A 148 16.30 13.81 -13.09
CA LYS A 148 16.39 14.36 -11.74
C LYS A 148 15.02 14.50 -11.13
N VAL A 149 14.88 14.04 -9.88
CA VAL A 149 13.72 14.24 -9.03
C VAL A 149 14.12 15.07 -7.81
N ASN A 150 13.23 15.95 -7.39
CA ASN A 150 13.47 16.78 -6.22
C ASN A 150 13.15 15.99 -4.96
N VAL A 151 14.13 15.83 -4.09
CA VAL A 151 14.01 15.14 -2.80
C VAL A 151 14.19 16.16 -1.69
N LEU A 152 13.27 16.15 -0.73
CA LEU A 152 13.41 16.94 0.49
C LEU A 152 14.34 16.21 1.46
N LEU A 153 15.56 16.73 1.59
CA LEU A 153 16.54 16.21 2.55
C LEU A 153 16.63 17.18 3.73
N LEU A 154 16.13 16.78 4.89
CA LEU A 154 15.95 17.65 6.04
C LEU A 154 15.07 18.85 5.69
N ARG A 155 15.65 20.01 5.42
CA ARG A 155 14.96 21.24 5.00
C ARG A 155 15.46 21.78 3.64
N PHE A 156 16.29 21.00 2.94
CA PHE A 156 16.83 21.37 1.64
C PHE A 156 16.20 20.54 0.54
N ILE A 157 15.83 21.18 -0.56
CA ILE A 157 15.39 20.49 -1.76
C ILE A 157 16.62 20.20 -2.62
N VAL A 158 16.92 18.93 -2.84
CA VAL A 158 18.08 18.47 -3.61
C VAL A 158 17.58 17.68 -4.81
N ALA A 159 18.07 18.05 -6.00
CA ALA A 159 17.76 17.35 -7.24
C ALA A 159 18.73 16.16 -7.40
N VAL A 160 18.22 14.94 -7.30
CA VAL A 160 19.01 13.70 -7.44
C VAL A 160 18.49 12.85 -8.60
N PRO A 161 19.32 12.02 -9.25
CA PRO A 161 18.84 11.08 -10.26
C PRO A 161 17.78 10.13 -9.69
N ALA A 162 16.76 9.78 -10.49
CA ALA A 162 15.70 8.88 -10.08
C ALA A 162 16.24 7.51 -9.63
N LEU A 163 17.27 7.01 -10.31
CA LEU A 163 17.98 5.78 -9.90
C LEU A 163 18.42 5.82 -8.43
N VAL A 164 18.96 6.96 -7.98
CA VAL A 164 19.42 7.14 -6.59
C VAL A 164 18.22 7.23 -5.66
N ALA A 165 17.27 8.12 -5.93
CA ALA A 165 16.12 8.34 -5.06
C ALA A 165 15.26 7.07 -4.90
N LEU A 166 14.90 6.43 -6.01
CA LEU A 166 14.07 5.23 -6.01
C LEU A 166 14.83 3.99 -5.55
N GLY A 167 16.14 3.91 -5.84
CA GLY A 167 17.01 2.86 -5.33
C GLY A 167 17.11 2.87 -3.80
N PHE A 168 17.28 4.04 -3.19
CA PHE A 168 17.22 4.18 -1.74
C PHE A 168 15.84 3.85 -1.19
N TRP A 169 14.77 4.32 -1.84
CA TRP A 169 13.41 4.06 -1.39
C TRP A 169 13.09 2.56 -1.40
N ILE A 170 13.37 1.84 -2.50
CA ILE A 170 13.10 0.40 -2.57
C ILE A 170 14.05 -0.40 -1.65
N GLY A 171 15.30 0.01 -1.52
CA GLY A 171 16.25 -0.57 -0.57
C GLY A 171 15.74 -0.48 0.87
N PHE A 172 15.18 0.67 1.25
CA PHE A 172 14.53 0.83 2.56
C PHE A 172 13.31 -0.08 2.70
N GLN A 173 12.46 -0.22 1.67
CA GLN A 173 11.32 -1.15 1.71
C GLN A 173 11.76 -2.60 1.94
N VAL A 174 12.85 -3.03 1.27
CA VAL A 174 13.38 -4.39 1.44
C VAL A 174 13.95 -4.59 2.86
N ILE A 175 14.75 -3.65 3.36
CA ILE A 175 15.34 -3.74 4.70
C ILE A 175 14.23 -3.76 5.77
N SER A 176 13.27 -2.84 5.69
CA SER A 176 12.15 -2.78 6.63
C SER A 176 11.21 -4.00 6.52
N GLY A 177 11.02 -4.53 5.30
CA GLY A 177 10.27 -5.77 5.10
C GLY A 177 10.96 -6.98 5.73
N LEU A 178 12.30 -7.02 5.76
CA LEU A 178 13.06 -8.07 6.43
C LEU A 178 12.96 -7.99 7.97
N SER A 179 12.81 -6.79 8.56
CA SER A 179 12.63 -6.65 10.01
C SER A 179 11.32 -7.27 10.51
N MET A 180 10.32 -7.41 9.65
CA MET A 180 9.06 -8.11 9.98
C MET A 180 9.27 -9.58 10.35
N PHE A 181 10.34 -10.24 9.88
CA PHE A 181 10.71 -11.59 10.35
C PHE A 181 11.06 -11.66 11.84
N ASN A 182 11.46 -10.52 12.42
CA ASN A 182 11.75 -10.42 13.85
C ASN A 182 10.51 -10.08 14.70
N GLY A 183 9.31 -10.06 14.11
CA GLY A 183 8.05 -9.78 14.80
C GLY A 183 7.74 -8.28 14.96
N GLU A 184 8.54 -7.40 14.38
CA GLU A 184 8.28 -5.96 14.36
C GLU A 184 7.29 -5.64 13.24
N SER A 185 6.16 -5.01 13.57
CA SER A 185 5.17 -4.54 12.59
C SER A 185 4.85 -3.07 12.86
N ASP A 186 5.08 -2.23 11.88
CA ASP A 186 4.74 -0.81 11.89
C ASP A 186 3.47 -0.49 11.07
N GLY A 187 2.75 -1.54 10.64
CA GLY A 187 1.52 -1.42 9.87
C GLY A 187 1.74 -1.10 8.38
N VAL A 188 2.98 -1.11 7.89
CA VAL A 188 3.28 -0.88 6.47
C VAL A 188 3.35 -2.21 5.71
N ALA A 189 2.64 -2.29 4.59
CA ALA A 189 2.62 -3.47 3.72
C ALA A 189 3.85 -3.48 2.78
N TYR A 190 5.05 -3.69 3.32
CA TYR A 190 6.31 -3.68 2.54
C TYR A 190 6.29 -4.64 1.35
N ALA A 191 5.72 -5.82 1.52
CA ALA A 191 5.59 -6.80 0.44
C ALA A 191 4.71 -6.29 -0.70
N ALA A 192 3.67 -5.50 -0.42
CA ALA A 192 2.88 -4.84 -1.46
C ALA A 192 3.73 -3.80 -2.22
N HIS A 193 4.55 -3.02 -1.51
CA HIS A 193 5.41 -2.04 -2.15
C HIS A 193 6.46 -2.69 -3.04
N ILE A 194 7.13 -3.72 -2.56
CA ILE A 194 8.16 -4.46 -3.31
C ILE A 194 7.52 -5.17 -4.51
N GLY A 195 6.41 -5.88 -4.30
CA GLY A 195 5.69 -6.60 -5.35
C GLY A 195 5.15 -5.66 -6.43
N GLY A 196 4.57 -4.53 -6.03
CA GLY A 196 4.12 -3.49 -6.96
C GLY A 196 5.28 -2.89 -7.76
N PHE A 197 6.40 -2.56 -7.10
CA PHE A 197 7.58 -2.01 -7.74
C PHE A 197 8.15 -2.95 -8.82
N ILE A 198 8.28 -4.23 -8.50
CA ILE A 198 8.74 -5.26 -9.44
C ILE A 198 7.74 -5.44 -10.60
N ALA A 199 6.44 -5.47 -10.30
CA ALA A 199 5.39 -5.61 -11.32
C ALA A 199 5.39 -4.47 -12.33
N GLY A 200 5.86 -3.28 -11.94
CA GLY A 200 5.94 -2.12 -12.81
C GLY A 200 7.20 -2.03 -13.67
N MET A 201 8.24 -2.82 -13.38
CA MET A 201 9.50 -2.86 -14.12
C MET A 201 9.38 -3.62 -15.44
#